data_417cfa49d17a843f36deecc7c9b63027
#
_entry.id   417cfa49d17a843f36deecc7c9b63027
#
_cell.length_a   1.000
_cell.length_b   1.000
_cell.length_c   1.000
_cell.angle_alpha   90.00
_cell.angle_beta   90.00
_cell.angle_gamma   90.00
#
_symmetry.space_group_name_H-M   'P 1'
#
loop_
_entity.id
_entity.type
_entity.pdbx_description
1 polymer ?
#
loop_
_entity_poly.entity_id
_entity_poly.type
_entity_poly.pdbx_seq_one_letter_code
_entity_poly.pdbx_strand_id
1 'polypeptide(L)'
;MLPEKLAAHGIAGPDVGRLQREGALNGVTLDEVSEVRRGQRFAFIMDTRLCDGVHALAEGCDLLVIESTFLDEDVRLATEHGHLTAGQAARVAADAGVRHLVLTHFSQRYSDPSEFERQARAAGFEGELTIARDLMRVPVPKRT
;
A
#
# COMPACT_ATOMS: atom_id res chain seq x y z
N MET A 1 -19.29 1.85 12.27
CA MET A 1 -20.59 2.33 12.79
C MET A 1 -21.37 2.94 11.64
N LEU A 2 -22.66 2.68 11.58
CA LEU A 2 -23.59 3.15 10.55
C LEU A 2 -24.49 4.25 11.15
N PRO A 3 -24.23 5.54 10.83
CA PRO A 3 -24.91 6.67 11.49
C PRO A 3 -26.44 6.60 11.40
N GLU A 4 -26.98 6.20 10.24
CA GLU A 4 -28.41 6.08 10.03
C GLU A 4 -29.07 5.03 10.94
N LYS A 5 -28.39 3.88 11.12
CA LYS A 5 -28.87 2.83 12.01
C LYS A 5 -28.78 3.24 13.48
N LEU A 6 -27.72 3.92 13.88
CA LEU A 6 -27.62 4.48 15.23
C LEU A 6 -28.76 5.46 15.53
N ALA A 7 -29.02 6.36 14.58
CA ALA A 7 -30.12 7.34 14.73
C ALA A 7 -31.50 6.65 14.83
N ALA A 8 -31.74 5.60 14.03
CA ALA A 8 -32.99 4.83 14.07
C ALA A 8 -33.23 4.19 15.44
N HIS A 9 -32.20 3.86 16.19
CA HIS A 9 -32.25 3.30 17.54
C HIS A 9 -32.07 4.35 18.66
N GLY A 10 -31.99 5.63 18.31
CA GLY A 10 -31.81 6.73 19.28
C GLY A 10 -30.47 6.73 19.99
N ILE A 11 -29.45 6.07 19.43
CA ILE A 11 -28.10 5.95 20.01
C ILE A 11 -27.24 7.09 19.47
N ALA A 12 -26.81 7.99 20.35
CA ALA A 12 -26.01 9.16 20.00
C ALA A 12 -25.02 9.54 21.11
N GLY A 13 -24.06 10.40 20.78
CA GLY A 13 -23.10 10.95 21.74
C GLY A 13 -22.31 9.88 22.52
N PRO A 14 -22.28 9.94 23.86
CA PRO A 14 -21.53 8.99 24.70
C PRO A 14 -21.99 7.54 24.57
N ASP A 15 -23.27 7.31 24.24
CA ASP A 15 -23.85 5.98 24.12
C ASP A 15 -23.27 5.18 22.93
N VAL A 16 -22.80 5.85 21.88
CA VAL A 16 -22.08 5.20 20.78
C VAL A 16 -20.80 4.54 21.28
N GLY A 17 -20.03 5.26 22.09
CA GLY A 17 -18.80 4.72 22.71
C GLY A 17 -19.08 3.62 23.72
N ARG A 18 -20.20 3.70 24.41
CA ARG A 18 -20.65 2.67 25.36
C ARG A 18 -21.02 1.39 24.61
N LEU A 19 -21.83 1.49 23.55
CA LEU A 19 -22.19 0.35 22.69
C LEU A 19 -20.95 -0.34 22.10
N GLN A 20 -19.96 0.43 21.66
CA GLN A 20 -18.70 -0.13 21.14
C GLN A 20 -17.92 -0.93 22.19
N ARG A 21 -17.90 -0.51 23.44
CA ARG A 21 -17.17 -1.20 24.51
C ARG A 21 -17.93 -2.42 25.05
N GLU A 22 -19.25 -2.30 25.17
CA GLU A 22 -20.10 -3.31 25.82
C GLU A 22 -20.65 -4.35 24.81
N GLY A 23 -20.60 -4.04 23.50
CA GLY A 23 -21.11 -4.91 22.43
C GLY A 23 -22.63 -4.86 22.25
N ALA A 24 -23.37 -4.36 23.26
CA ALA A 24 -24.82 -4.15 23.21
C ALA A 24 -25.23 -3.00 24.14
N LEU A 25 -26.31 -2.30 23.76
CA LEU A 25 -26.90 -1.22 24.57
C LEU A 25 -28.41 -1.12 24.30
N ASN A 26 -29.22 -1.10 25.34
CA ASN A 26 -30.69 -0.98 25.24
C ASN A 26 -31.34 -2.00 24.27
N GLY A 27 -30.79 -3.22 24.23
CA GLY A 27 -31.31 -4.29 23.35
C GLY A 27 -30.83 -4.22 21.89
N VAL A 28 -29.97 -3.25 21.56
CA VAL A 28 -29.34 -3.12 20.23
C VAL A 28 -27.91 -3.64 20.29
N THR A 29 -27.54 -4.57 19.41
CA THR A 29 -26.19 -5.10 19.34
C THR A 29 -25.29 -4.26 18.44
N LEU A 30 -23.99 -4.34 18.68
CA LEU A 30 -22.99 -3.65 17.85
C LEU A 30 -23.10 -4.05 16.37
N ASP A 31 -23.34 -5.33 16.09
CA ASP A 31 -23.42 -5.87 14.73
C ASP A 31 -24.62 -5.30 13.96
N GLU A 32 -25.73 -4.98 14.64
CA GLU A 32 -26.92 -4.39 13.99
C GLU A 32 -26.66 -2.98 13.46
N VAL A 33 -25.76 -2.22 14.11
CA VAL A 33 -25.51 -0.81 13.80
C VAL A 33 -24.07 -0.55 13.31
N SER A 34 -23.34 -1.59 13.00
CA SER A 34 -21.99 -1.49 12.48
C SER A 34 -21.75 -2.39 11.27
N GLU A 35 -20.67 -2.18 10.62
CA GLU A 35 -20.13 -3.07 9.58
C GLU A 35 -18.64 -3.22 9.76
N VAL A 36 -18.11 -4.40 9.48
CA VAL A 36 -16.68 -4.63 9.42
C VAL A 36 -16.15 -4.14 8.08
N ARG A 37 -15.32 -3.12 8.11
CA ARG A 37 -14.61 -2.63 6.91
C ARG A 37 -13.17 -3.13 6.93
N ARG A 38 -12.71 -3.62 5.81
CA ARG A 38 -11.30 -3.94 5.63
C ARG A 38 -10.48 -2.67 5.82
N GLY A 39 -9.48 -2.74 6.71
CA GLY A 39 -8.46 -1.69 6.85
C GLY A 39 -7.58 -1.57 5.61
N GLN A 40 -6.84 -0.47 5.52
CA GLN A 40 -5.84 -0.27 4.47
C GLN A 40 -4.62 -1.18 4.74
N ARG A 41 -4.00 -1.68 3.67
CA ARG A 41 -2.76 -2.45 3.73
C ARG A 41 -1.61 -1.60 3.19
N PHE A 42 -0.57 -1.46 3.98
CA PHE A 42 0.66 -0.78 3.63
C PHE A 42 1.83 -1.74 3.79
N ALA A 43 2.73 -1.76 2.81
CA ALA A 43 4.01 -2.44 2.93
C ALA A 43 5.17 -1.50 2.59
N PHE A 44 6.28 -1.70 3.32
CA PHE A 44 7.54 -1.00 3.12
C PHE A 44 8.64 -2.06 2.95
N ILE A 45 9.26 -2.10 1.77
CA ILE A 45 10.22 -3.14 1.37
C ILE A 45 11.51 -2.46 0.92
N MET A 46 12.58 -2.66 1.68
CA MET A 46 13.87 -2.02 1.44
C MET A 46 15.03 -3.02 1.52
N ASP A 47 16.10 -2.68 0.81
CA ASP A 47 17.39 -3.38 0.83
C ASP A 47 17.25 -4.89 0.64
N THR A 48 16.60 -5.30 -0.45
CA THR A 48 16.33 -6.71 -0.71
C THR A 48 16.46 -7.07 -2.19
N ARG A 49 16.92 -8.27 -2.43
CA ARG A 49 16.75 -8.93 -3.74
C ARG A 49 15.34 -9.48 -3.91
N LEU A 50 14.97 -9.79 -5.14
CA LEU A 50 13.70 -10.46 -5.41
C LEU A 50 13.65 -11.82 -4.68
N CYS A 51 12.61 -12.02 -3.87
CA CYS A 51 12.38 -13.24 -3.10
C CYS A 51 10.89 -13.41 -2.76
N ASP A 52 10.51 -14.58 -2.27
CA ASP A 52 9.12 -14.89 -1.90
C ASP A 52 8.56 -13.92 -0.85
N GLY A 53 9.38 -13.43 0.06
CA GLY A 53 9.00 -12.44 1.07
C GLY A 53 8.53 -11.12 0.48
N VAL A 54 9.14 -10.67 -0.62
CA VAL A 54 8.74 -9.46 -1.34
C VAL A 54 7.32 -9.63 -1.90
N HIS A 55 7.03 -10.75 -2.56
CA HIS A 55 5.70 -11.06 -3.09
C HIS A 55 4.66 -11.16 -1.99
N ALA A 56 4.96 -11.90 -0.91
CA ALA A 56 4.04 -12.09 0.22
C ALA A 56 3.67 -10.76 0.91
N LEU A 57 4.63 -9.84 1.08
CA LEU A 57 4.38 -8.53 1.67
C LEU A 57 3.58 -7.60 0.75
N ALA A 58 3.82 -7.68 -0.56
CA ALA A 58 3.16 -6.83 -1.55
C ALA A 58 1.69 -7.21 -1.77
N GLU A 59 1.30 -8.47 -1.50
CA GLU A 59 -0.01 -9.00 -1.84
C GLU A 59 -1.17 -8.15 -1.32
N GLY A 60 -1.98 -7.63 -2.24
CA GLY A 60 -3.19 -6.86 -1.95
C GLY A 60 -2.96 -5.56 -1.16
N CYS A 61 -1.76 -4.97 -1.22
CA CYS A 61 -1.49 -3.68 -0.62
C CYS A 61 -2.25 -2.55 -1.31
N ASP A 62 -2.73 -1.61 -0.52
CA ASP A 62 -3.27 -0.35 -1.03
C ASP A 62 -2.13 0.62 -1.38
N LEU A 63 -1.04 0.57 -0.62
CA LEU A 63 0.19 1.30 -0.87
C LEU A 63 1.39 0.38 -0.65
N LEU A 64 2.24 0.26 -1.66
CA LEU A 64 3.54 -0.40 -1.58
C LEU A 64 4.65 0.63 -1.78
N VAL A 65 5.50 0.81 -0.78
CA VAL A 65 6.77 1.53 -0.91
C VAL A 65 7.87 0.49 -1.01
N ILE A 66 8.59 0.48 -2.13
CA ILE A 66 9.58 -0.55 -2.41
C ILE A 66 10.83 0.07 -3.02
N GLU A 67 11.99 -0.53 -2.69
CA GLU A 67 13.22 -0.17 -3.34
C GLU A 67 13.19 -0.46 -4.84
N SER A 68 13.94 0.33 -5.59
CA SER A 68 14.21 0.15 -7.01
C SER A 68 15.56 0.78 -7.32
N THR A 69 16.59 0.20 -6.71
CA THR A 69 17.94 0.79 -6.69
C THR A 69 18.52 0.91 -8.09
N PHE A 70 18.18 -0.02 -8.98
CA PHE A 70 18.74 -0.08 -10.33
C PHE A 70 17.67 0.01 -11.42
N LEU A 71 18.10 0.45 -12.61
CA LEU A 71 17.35 0.26 -13.85
C LEU A 71 17.55 -1.16 -14.38
N ASP A 72 16.67 -1.63 -15.25
CA ASP A 72 16.67 -3.03 -15.75
C ASP A 72 17.94 -3.40 -16.53
N GLU A 73 18.60 -2.42 -17.17
CA GLU A 73 19.86 -2.59 -17.86
C GLU A 73 20.98 -3.06 -16.90
N ASP A 74 20.88 -2.69 -15.63
CA ASP A 74 21.84 -3.00 -14.57
C ASP A 74 21.38 -4.18 -13.68
N VAL A 75 20.50 -5.06 -14.16
CA VAL A 75 19.98 -6.20 -13.39
C VAL A 75 21.08 -7.11 -12.79
N ARG A 76 22.23 -7.21 -13.45
CA ARG A 76 23.37 -7.95 -12.91
C ARG A 76 23.91 -7.32 -11.64
N LEU A 77 24.07 -5.99 -11.62
CA LEU A 77 24.49 -5.25 -10.44
C LEU A 77 23.44 -5.34 -9.33
N ALA A 78 22.16 -5.22 -9.67
CA ALA A 78 21.06 -5.43 -8.72
C ALA A 78 21.21 -6.80 -8.02
N THR A 79 21.45 -7.85 -8.79
CA THR A 79 21.64 -9.22 -8.26
C THR A 79 22.86 -9.33 -7.38
N GLU A 80 24.00 -8.79 -7.81
CA GLU A 80 25.29 -8.83 -7.09
C GLU A 80 25.20 -8.10 -5.74
N HIS A 81 24.52 -6.96 -5.70
CA HIS A 81 24.41 -6.13 -4.50
C HIS A 81 23.17 -6.44 -3.65
N GLY A 82 22.30 -7.33 -4.10
CA GLY A 82 21.11 -7.75 -3.33
C GLY A 82 19.98 -6.73 -3.37
N HIS A 83 19.80 -6.04 -4.51
CA HIS A 83 18.77 -5.04 -4.74
C HIS A 83 17.81 -5.42 -5.87
N LEU A 84 16.76 -4.60 -6.03
CA LEU A 84 15.78 -4.71 -7.11
C LEU A 84 16.06 -3.70 -8.23
N THR A 85 15.55 -4.04 -9.42
CA THR A 85 15.39 -3.06 -10.50
C THR A 85 13.98 -2.45 -10.47
N ALA A 86 13.82 -1.32 -11.17
CA ALA A 86 12.52 -0.65 -11.34
C ALA A 86 11.47 -1.59 -11.95
N GLY A 87 11.85 -2.33 -13.00
CA GLY A 87 10.94 -3.29 -13.63
C GLY A 87 10.58 -4.46 -12.72
N GLN A 88 11.53 -4.99 -11.92
CA GLN A 88 11.25 -6.04 -10.95
C GLN A 88 10.26 -5.56 -9.87
N ALA A 89 10.51 -4.39 -9.27
CA ALA A 89 9.63 -3.81 -8.25
C ALA A 89 8.22 -3.57 -8.80
N ALA A 90 8.12 -3.04 -10.02
CA ALA A 90 6.84 -2.78 -10.67
C ALA A 90 6.10 -4.07 -11.06
N ARG A 91 6.81 -5.11 -11.49
CA ARG A 91 6.22 -6.43 -11.77
C ARG A 91 5.61 -7.03 -10.52
N VAL A 92 6.35 -7.00 -9.40
CA VAL A 92 5.82 -7.45 -8.09
C VAL A 92 4.54 -6.70 -7.74
N ALA A 93 4.51 -5.38 -7.92
CA ALA A 93 3.34 -4.57 -7.63
C ALA A 93 2.14 -4.90 -8.54
N ALA A 94 2.39 -5.14 -9.83
CA ALA A 94 1.36 -5.52 -10.80
C ALA A 94 0.75 -6.88 -10.45
N ASP A 95 1.60 -7.89 -10.22
CA ASP A 95 1.17 -9.26 -9.92
C ASP A 95 0.43 -9.34 -8.58
N ALA A 96 0.81 -8.49 -7.60
CA ALA A 96 0.19 -8.41 -6.29
C ALA A 96 -1.09 -7.55 -6.23
N GLY A 97 -1.49 -6.92 -7.33
CA GLY A 97 -2.67 -6.06 -7.38
C GLY A 97 -2.56 -4.80 -6.52
N VAL A 98 -1.35 -4.26 -6.39
CA VAL A 98 -1.08 -3.03 -5.64
C VAL A 98 -1.80 -1.85 -6.29
N ARG A 99 -2.47 -1.03 -5.48
CA ARG A 99 -3.20 0.13 -6.00
C ARG A 99 -2.30 1.35 -6.24
N HIS A 100 -1.36 1.58 -5.33
CA HIS A 100 -0.41 2.68 -5.41
C HIS A 100 1.00 2.16 -5.13
N LEU A 101 1.87 2.28 -6.12
CA LEU A 101 3.29 1.93 -6.05
C LEU A 101 4.14 3.18 -5.86
N VAL A 102 5.03 3.14 -4.89
CA VAL A 102 6.06 4.16 -4.67
C VAL A 102 7.42 3.52 -4.85
N LEU A 103 8.13 3.93 -5.89
CA LEU A 103 9.52 3.55 -6.11
C LEU A 103 10.44 4.50 -5.37
N THR A 104 11.45 3.97 -4.70
CA THR A 104 12.41 4.73 -3.90
C THR A 104 13.77 4.04 -3.85
N HIS A 105 14.72 4.58 -3.07
CA HIS A 105 16.05 4.00 -2.87
C HIS A 105 16.87 3.90 -4.17
N PHE A 106 16.87 4.98 -4.95
CA PHE A 106 17.55 5.03 -6.25
C PHE A 106 19.09 5.14 -6.10
N SER A 107 19.83 4.41 -6.94
CA SER A 107 21.27 4.59 -7.03
C SER A 107 21.60 5.99 -7.57
N GLN A 108 22.61 6.63 -6.97
CA GLN A 108 23.11 7.94 -7.39
C GLN A 108 23.70 7.97 -8.81
N ARG A 109 23.87 6.80 -9.44
CA ARG A 109 24.35 6.71 -10.84
C ARG A 109 23.35 7.24 -11.85
N TYR A 110 22.07 7.28 -11.50
CA TYR A 110 21.00 7.73 -12.39
C TYR A 110 20.61 9.16 -12.05
N SER A 111 20.70 10.04 -13.05
CA SER A 111 20.35 11.46 -12.91
C SER A 111 18.91 11.76 -13.34
N ASP A 112 18.30 10.86 -14.13
CA ASP A 112 16.95 11.04 -14.66
C ASP A 112 15.96 10.06 -13.99
N PRO A 113 15.14 10.53 -13.05
CA PRO A 113 14.14 9.70 -12.40
C PRO A 113 13.00 9.24 -13.33
N SER A 114 12.83 9.85 -14.51
CA SER A 114 11.79 9.47 -15.47
C SER A 114 11.99 8.07 -16.05
N GLU A 115 13.25 7.58 -16.08
CA GLU A 115 13.56 6.23 -16.54
C GLU A 115 12.94 5.16 -15.64
N PHE A 116 12.88 5.40 -14.33
CA PHE A 116 12.23 4.49 -13.38
C PHE A 116 10.73 4.39 -13.65
N GLU A 117 10.08 5.53 -13.92
CA GLU A 117 8.66 5.55 -14.29
C GLU A 117 8.42 4.79 -15.60
N ARG A 118 9.23 5.05 -16.62
CA ARG A 118 9.14 4.39 -17.92
C ARG A 118 9.25 2.87 -17.79
N GLN A 119 10.23 2.39 -17.03
CA GLN A 119 10.43 0.95 -16.83
C GLN A 119 9.31 0.32 -15.99
N ALA A 120 8.81 0.99 -14.99
CA ALA A 120 7.69 0.51 -14.21
C ALA A 120 6.43 0.34 -15.07
N ARG A 121 6.15 1.30 -15.94
CA ARG A 121 5.03 1.19 -16.89
C ARG A 121 5.25 0.08 -17.93
N ALA A 122 6.46 -0.05 -18.46
CA ALA A 122 6.83 -1.13 -19.38
C ALA A 122 6.72 -2.52 -18.74
N ALA A 123 6.93 -2.63 -17.44
CA ALA A 123 6.75 -3.86 -16.66
C ALA A 123 5.27 -4.24 -16.42
N GLY A 124 4.31 -3.40 -16.85
CA GLY A 124 2.87 -3.66 -16.79
C GLY A 124 2.17 -3.14 -15.55
N PHE A 125 2.80 -2.26 -14.77
CA PHE A 125 2.10 -1.63 -13.65
C PHE A 125 1.18 -0.51 -14.13
N GLU A 126 -0.14 -0.65 -13.93
CA GLU A 126 -1.16 0.29 -14.39
C GLU A 126 -1.76 1.15 -13.25
N GLY A 127 -1.45 0.83 -11.99
CA GLY A 127 -1.94 1.55 -10.83
C GLY A 127 -1.34 2.96 -10.70
N GLU A 128 -1.65 3.63 -9.58
CA GLU A 128 -1.03 4.91 -9.25
C GLU A 128 0.47 4.70 -8.98
N LEU A 129 1.33 5.50 -9.63
CA LEU A 129 2.79 5.38 -9.54
C LEU A 129 3.38 6.70 -9.05
N THR A 130 4.24 6.60 -8.05
CA THR A 130 5.03 7.72 -7.53
C THR A 130 6.51 7.38 -7.57
N ILE A 131 7.31 8.24 -8.17
CA ILE A 131 8.76 8.24 -8.04
C ILE A 131 9.11 9.12 -6.85
N ALA A 132 9.60 8.51 -5.77
CA ALA A 132 9.80 9.20 -4.50
C ALA A 132 10.88 10.28 -4.58
N ARG A 133 10.71 11.31 -3.78
CA ARG A 133 11.70 12.37 -3.52
C ARG A 133 11.78 12.58 -2.01
N ASP A 134 12.90 13.08 -1.55
CA ASP A 134 13.12 13.38 -0.14
C ASP A 134 11.99 14.26 0.41
N LEU A 135 11.53 13.93 1.60
CA LEU A 135 10.45 14.64 2.32
C LEU A 135 9.08 14.61 1.62
N MET A 136 8.90 13.81 0.57
CA MET A 136 7.60 13.64 -0.07
C MET A 136 6.60 12.97 0.88
N ARG A 137 5.36 13.45 0.89
CA ARG A 137 4.25 12.84 1.62
C ARG A 137 3.37 12.07 0.65
N VAL A 138 3.19 10.79 0.90
CA VAL A 138 2.35 9.91 0.09
C VAL A 138 1.24 9.35 0.99
N PRO A 139 -0.03 9.69 0.73
CA PRO A 139 -1.13 9.17 1.52
C PRO A 139 -1.43 7.71 1.14
N VAL A 140 -1.81 6.89 2.13
CA VAL A 140 -2.35 5.55 1.86
C VAL A 140 -3.74 5.70 1.26
N PRO A 141 -4.02 5.12 0.07
CA PRO A 141 -5.32 5.22 -0.58
C PRO A 141 -6.44 4.69 0.31
N LYS A 142 -7.54 5.44 0.44
CA LYS A 142 -8.71 4.96 1.18
C LYS A 142 -9.39 3.83 0.42
N ARG A 143 -9.86 2.82 1.15
CA ARG A 143 -10.80 1.84 0.60
C ARG A 143 -12.21 2.43 0.68
N THR A 144 -12.86 2.50 -0.45
CA THR A 144 -14.28 2.87 -0.57
C THR A 144 -15.13 1.63 -0.39
#